data_34e758db068ee8d599366252480a8d9a
#
_entry.id   34e758db068ee8d599366252480a8d9a
#
_cell.length_a   1.000
_cell.length_b   1.000
_cell.length_c   1.000
_cell.angle_alpha   90.00
_cell.angle_beta   90.00
_cell.angle_gamma   90.00
#
_symmetry.space_group_name_H-M   'P 1'
#
loop_
_entity.id
_entity.type
_entity.pdbx_description
1 polymer ?
#
loop_
_entity_poly.entity_id
_entity_poly.type
_entity_poly.pdbx_seq_one_letter_code
_entity_poly.pdbx_strand_id
1 'polypeptide(L)'
;GDDLLRDTSDAFGPKIEAVVVYNSNPLAVAPESGKVARGFAQEDVFTVVLEHFQTDTADYADYILPATTQLEHWDVHLAYGHTDVLLNRPAIAPCGEARSNARIFRELAAHMGFDEPCFADSDEQLCRQAYGEKVDFNELLDQGFAALPIPDAPFAQGNFPTASGKCEFFSAALAASGQDGLPNHVPNYETLGQSAPYPLAMISPPARNFLNSTFVNVASLQKQEGRPLVEIHPQDAAARGIADGAVVRVFNDRGNYVCHAVLT
;
A
#
# COMPACT_ATOMS: atom_id res chain seq x y z
N GLY A 1 12.41 6.31 -0.45
CA GLY A 1 13.63 6.63 0.29
C GLY A 1 14.54 7.57 -0.49
N ASP A 2 14.83 7.25 -1.76
CA ASP A 2 15.77 8.08 -2.55
C ASP A 2 15.31 9.53 -2.68
N ASP A 3 14.05 9.76 -2.99
CA ASP A 3 13.53 11.12 -3.20
C ASP A 3 13.56 11.98 -1.93
N LEU A 4 13.29 11.38 -0.76
CA LEU A 4 13.43 12.08 0.52
C LEU A 4 14.89 12.48 0.83
N LEU A 5 15.86 11.75 0.30
CA LEU A 5 17.28 12.00 0.51
C LEU A 5 17.91 12.93 -0.52
N ARG A 6 17.14 13.39 -1.54
CA ARG A 6 17.64 14.26 -2.61
C ARG A 6 17.56 15.73 -2.22
N ASP A 7 18.60 16.45 -2.59
CA ASP A 7 18.59 17.92 -2.59
C ASP A 7 17.86 18.48 -3.83
N THR A 8 17.55 19.77 -3.79
CA THR A 8 17.01 20.49 -4.92
C THR A 8 17.92 20.36 -6.15
N SER A 9 17.34 20.03 -7.31
CA SER A 9 18.07 20.00 -8.57
C SER A 9 17.13 20.25 -9.76
N ASP A 10 17.68 20.66 -10.91
CA ASP A 10 16.90 20.89 -12.12
C ASP A 10 16.16 19.63 -12.62
N ALA A 11 16.73 18.46 -12.37
CA ALA A 11 16.15 17.19 -12.81
C ALA A 11 15.05 16.66 -11.86
N PHE A 12 15.14 16.96 -10.57
CA PHE A 12 14.22 16.48 -9.53
C PHE A 12 13.19 17.53 -9.12
N GLY A 13 13.60 18.80 -9.13
CA GLY A 13 12.82 19.91 -8.56
C GLY A 13 13.28 20.28 -7.14
N PRO A 14 12.44 20.96 -6.39
CA PRO A 14 12.75 21.33 -5.01
C PRO A 14 12.88 20.12 -4.10
N LYS A 15 13.68 20.27 -3.04
CA LYS A 15 13.77 19.28 -1.96
C LYS A 15 12.38 19.05 -1.34
N ILE A 16 12.12 17.82 -0.93
CA ILE A 16 10.90 17.50 -0.16
C ILE A 16 11.12 17.99 1.28
N GLU A 17 10.29 18.91 1.71
CA GLU A 17 10.33 19.51 3.07
C GLU A 17 9.18 19.03 3.95
N ALA A 18 8.11 18.45 3.37
CA ALA A 18 6.99 17.91 4.13
C ALA A 18 6.43 16.63 3.47
N VAL A 19 6.01 15.69 4.30
CA VAL A 19 5.37 14.44 3.88
C VAL A 19 4.11 14.20 4.71
N VAL A 20 3.00 13.96 4.05
CA VAL A 20 1.76 13.50 4.68
C VAL A 20 1.55 12.04 4.29
N VAL A 21 1.53 11.15 5.26
CA VAL A 21 1.32 9.72 5.07
C VAL A 21 -0.06 9.35 5.61
N TYR A 22 -0.91 8.79 4.77
CA TYR A 22 -2.20 8.25 5.20
C TYR A 22 -2.49 6.92 4.50
N ASN A 23 -3.15 6.01 5.21
CA ASN A 23 -3.47 4.66 4.74
C ASN A 23 -2.25 3.89 4.20
N SER A 24 -1.06 4.14 4.76
CA SER A 24 0.18 3.52 4.30
C SER A 24 1.22 3.43 5.41
N ASN A 25 2.05 2.38 5.36
CA ASN A 25 3.19 2.20 6.26
C ASN A 25 4.48 2.00 5.45
N PRO A 26 5.02 3.06 4.82
CA PRO A 26 6.16 2.95 3.90
C PRO A 26 7.42 2.37 4.54
N LEU A 27 7.68 2.56 5.84
CA LEU A 27 8.83 1.94 6.50
C LEU A 27 8.77 0.41 6.51
N ALA A 28 7.57 -0.15 6.64
CA ALA A 28 7.38 -1.60 6.65
C ALA A 28 7.25 -2.20 5.24
N VAL A 29 6.65 -1.48 4.28
CA VAL A 29 6.26 -2.07 2.98
C VAL A 29 7.10 -1.61 1.80
N ALA A 30 7.81 -0.48 1.88
CA ALA A 30 8.66 -0.05 0.78
C ALA A 30 9.99 -0.80 0.77
N PRO A 31 10.53 -1.11 -0.43
CA PRO A 31 11.84 -1.76 -0.53
C PRO A 31 12.94 -0.87 0.06
N GLU A 32 14.05 -1.49 0.49
CA GLU A 32 15.17 -0.82 1.14
C GLU A 32 14.76 -0.02 2.41
N SER A 33 14.07 -0.67 3.33
CA SER A 33 13.52 -0.06 4.55
C SER A 33 14.53 0.80 5.33
N GLY A 34 15.80 0.42 5.38
CA GLY A 34 16.85 1.23 5.99
C GLY A 34 17.10 2.58 5.27
N LYS A 35 16.90 2.64 3.96
CA LYS A 35 16.97 3.89 3.19
C LYS A 35 15.72 4.75 3.43
N VAL A 36 14.55 4.10 3.49
CA VAL A 36 13.29 4.78 3.82
C VAL A 36 13.38 5.40 5.21
N ALA A 37 13.85 4.65 6.20
CA ALA A 37 14.05 5.14 7.56
C ALA A 37 14.97 6.38 7.61
N ARG A 38 16.11 6.36 6.90
CA ARG A 38 16.99 7.54 6.80
C ARG A 38 16.31 8.73 6.15
N GLY A 39 15.43 8.50 5.16
CA GLY A 39 14.64 9.55 4.53
C GLY A 39 13.68 10.23 5.51
N PHE A 40 12.97 9.44 6.31
CA PHE A 40 12.05 9.98 7.33
C PHE A 40 12.74 10.55 8.58
N ALA A 41 13.96 10.12 8.86
CA ALA A 41 14.74 10.60 10.02
C ALA A 41 15.43 11.94 9.80
N GLN A 42 15.25 12.60 8.65
CA GLN A 42 15.87 13.91 8.40
C GLN A 42 15.17 15.00 9.21
N GLU A 43 15.95 15.80 9.94
CA GLU A 43 15.48 16.88 10.80
C GLU A 43 14.72 17.99 10.05
N ASP A 44 14.94 18.12 8.76
CA ASP A 44 14.36 19.15 7.89
C ASP A 44 13.21 18.62 6.99
N VAL A 45 12.71 17.42 7.27
CA VAL A 45 11.50 16.86 6.64
C VAL A 45 10.38 16.78 7.67
N PHE A 46 9.40 17.67 7.55
CA PHE A 46 8.21 17.66 8.40
C PHE A 46 7.27 16.50 8.03
N THR A 47 7.04 15.57 8.95
CA THR A 47 6.25 14.35 8.68
C THR A 47 4.97 14.30 9.50
N VAL A 48 3.83 14.15 8.82
CA VAL A 48 2.53 13.94 9.43
C VAL A 48 1.99 12.56 9.02
N VAL A 49 1.56 11.75 9.99
CA VAL A 49 1.03 10.40 9.75
C VAL A 49 -0.41 10.31 10.24
N LEU A 50 -1.32 9.88 9.38
CA LEU A 50 -2.71 9.58 9.68
C LEU A 50 -2.86 8.05 9.73
N GLU A 51 -3.08 7.49 10.92
CA GLU A 51 -3.05 6.04 11.08
C GLU A 51 -3.94 5.58 12.27
N HIS A 52 -4.32 4.29 12.27
CA HIS A 52 -5.06 3.65 13.36
C HIS A 52 -4.16 3.20 14.50
N PHE A 53 -2.91 2.87 14.20
CA PHE A 53 -1.92 2.36 15.14
C PHE A 53 -0.64 3.20 15.04
N GLN A 54 0.15 3.16 16.09
CA GLN A 54 1.52 3.64 16.01
C GLN A 54 2.34 2.61 15.24
N THR A 55 2.49 2.86 13.93
CA THR A 55 3.23 2.02 12.99
C THR A 55 4.70 2.40 12.96
N ASP A 56 5.54 1.57 12.29
CA ASP A 56 6.96 1.89 12.08
C ASP A 56 7.15 3.27 11.44
N THR A 57 6.27 3.68 10.52
CA THR A 57 6.31 5.02 9.91
C THR A 57 5.90 6.11 10.91
N ALA A 58 4.90 5.84 11.75
CA ALA A 58 4.45 6.78 12.75
C ALA A 58 5.52 7.09 13.81
N ASP A 59 6.47 6.18 14.05
CA ASP A 59 7.59 6.40 14.97
C ASP A 59 8.56 7.50 14.49
N TYR A 60 8.49 7.88 13.22
CA TYR A 60 9.28 8.97 12.61
C TYR A 60 8.48 10.25 12.38
N ALA A 61 7.21 10.29 12.79
CA ALA A 61 6.35 11.43 12.55
C ALA A 61 6.54 12.55 13.58
N ASP A 62 6.51 13.81 13.12
CA ASP A 62 6.40 14.97 13.99
C ASP A 62 5.00 15.09 14.58
N TYR A 63 3.98 14.71 13.80
CA TYR A 63 2.59 14.65 14.22
C TYR A 63 1.89 13.37 13.79
N ILE A 64 1.17 12.76 14.74
CA ILE A 64 0.30 11.60 14.48
C ILE A 64 -1.14 12.06 14.67
N LEU A 65 -1.95 11.89 13.63
CA LEU A 65 -3.37 12.20 13.62
C LEU A 65 -4.16 10.88 13.62
N PRO A 66 -4.88 10.55 14.70
CA PRO A 66 -5.61 9.28 14.76
C PRO A 66 -6.77 9.26 13.77
N ALA A 67 -6.78 8.24 12.92
CA ALA A 67 -7.83 8.01 11.93
C ALA A 67 -8.89 7.04 12.44
N THR A 68 -10.13 7.20 11.96
CA THR A 68 -11.25 6.31 12.28
C THR A 68 -11.13 4.99 11.55
N THR A 69 -11.59 3.90 12.19
CA THR A 69 -11.79 2.59 11.59
C THR A 69 -13.08 2.56 10.76
N GLN A 70 -13.26 1.49 9.96
CA GLN A 70 -14.46 1.29 9.13
C GLN A 70 -15.79 1.42 9.90
N LEU A 71 -15.82 1.02 11.18
CA LEU A 71 -17.05 1.08 11.98
C LEU A 71 -17.44 2.50 12.38
N GLU A 72 -16.58 3.48 12.18
CA GLU A 72 -16.67 4.82 12.74
C GLU A 72 -16.91 5.94 11.70
N HIS A 73 -16.88 5.61 10.39
CA HIS A 73 -17.05 6.63 9.33
C HIS A 73 -17.91 6.15 8.16
N TRP A 74 -18.32 7.10 7.32
CA TRP A 74 -18.95 6.84 6.04
C TRP A 74 -17.91 6.49 4.99
N ASP A 75 -18.19 5.46 4.17
CA ASP A 75 -17.37 5.10 3.01
C ASP A 75 -18.19 4.30 1.99
N VAL A 76 -17.66 4.14 0.80
CA VAL A 76 -18.20 3.27 -0.25
C VAL A 76 -17.11 2.32 -0.72
N HIS A 77 -17.44 1.04 -0.88
CA HIS A 77 -16.47 -0.01 -1.17
C HIS A 77 -16.80 -0.76 -2.45
N LEU A 78 -15.75 -1.15 -3.17
CA LEU A 78 -15.78 -2.16 -4.20
C LEU A 78 -15.02 -3.41 -3.73
N ALA A 79 -15.34 -4.56 -4.28
CA ALA A 79 -14.60 -5.80 -4.05
C ALA A 79 -14.25 -6.50 -5.36
N TYR A 80 -13.23 -7.35 -5.34
CA TYR A 80 -12.83 -8.11 -6.53
C TYR A 80 -13.79 -9.24 -6.89
N GLY A 81 -14.63 -9.71 -5.97
CA GLY A 81 -15.48 -10.88 -6.14
C GLY A 81 -16.88 -10.61 -6.72
N HIS A 82 -17.25 -9.33 -6.88
CA HIS A 82 -18.56 -8.91 -7.38
C HIS A 82 -18.50 -7.49 -7.98
N THR A 83 -19.59 -7.09 -8.63
CA THR A 83 -19.73 -5.78 -9.28
C THR A 83 -20.61 -4.81 -8.49
N ASP A 84 -20.90 -5.11 -7.23
CA ASP A 84 -21.71 -4.26 -6.38
C ASP A 84 -20.86 -3.22 -5.66
N VAL A 85 -21.42 -2.03 -5.50
CA VAL A 85 -20.95 -1.00 -4.57
C VAL A 85 -21.59 -1.28 -3.22
N LEU A 86 -20.80 -1.28 -2.17
CA LEU A 86 -21.25 -1.44 -0.79
C LEU A 86 -21.19 -0.11 -0.07
N LEU A 87 -22.21 0.21 0.74
CA LEU A 87 -22.22 1.38 1.59
C LEU A 87 -21.76 1.01 3.01
N ASN A 88 -20.73 1.69 3.47
CA ASN A 88 -20.33 1.67 4.86
C ASN A 88 -20.90 2.88 5.60
N ARG A 89 -21.69 2.64 6.63
CA ARG A 89 -22.21 3.68 7.53
C ARG A 89 -21.57 3.53 8.90
N PRO A 90 -21.28 4.64 9.62
CA PRO A 90 -20.76 4.53 10.97
C PRO A 90 -21.75 3.76 11.88
N ALA A 91 -21.27 2.69 12.48
CA ALA A 91 -22.01 1.86 13.42
C ALA A 91 -21.74 2.25 14.88
N ILE A 92 -20.62 2.91 15.14
CA ILE A 92 -20.18 3.39 16.44
C ILE A 92 -19.64 4.82 16.31
N ALA A 93 -19.58 5.53 17.43
CA ALA A 93 -18.90 6.82 17.50
C ALA A 93 -17.38 6.64 17.38
N PRO A 94 -16.65 7.62 16.81
CA PRO A 94 -15.19 7.62 16.77
C PRO A 94 -14.58 7.43 18.17
N CYS A 95 -13.52 6.64 18.23
CA CYS A 95 -12.79 6.39 19.47
C CYS A 95 -11.85 7.57 19.78
N GLY A 96 -11.97 8.12 21.00
CA GLY A 96 -11.09 9.20 21.44
C GLY A 96 -11.11 10.42 20.52
N GLU A 97 -9.95 10.81 20.01
CA GLU A 97 -9.79 11.96 19.10
C GLU A 97 -9.77 11.57 17.61
N ALA A 98 -10.04 10.28 17.29
CA ALA A 98 -10.01 9.81 15.91
C ALA A 98 -11.02 10.55 15.02
N ARG A 99 -10.60 10.87 13.79
CA ARG A 99 -11.41 11.54 12.78
C ARG A 99 -11.27 10.83 11.45
N SER A 100 -12.31 10.87 10.62
CA SER A 100 -12.18 10.34 9.26
C SER A 100 -11.11 11.13 8.48
N ASN A 101 -10.41 10.45 7.58
CA ASN A 101 -9.40 11.11 6.73
C ASN A 101 -10.02 12.30 5.97
N ALA A 102 -11.23 12.13 5.44
CA ALA A 102 -11.95 13.22 4.77
C ALA A 102 -12.16 14.44 5.69
N ARG A 103 -12.52 14.21 6.95
CA ARG A 103 -12.65 15.28 7.94
C ARG A 103 -11.31 15.94 8.25
N ILE A 104 -10.23 15.15 8.41
CA ILE A 104 -8.88 15.69 8.66
C ILE A 104 -8.46 16.61 7.51
N PHE A 105 -8.65 16.18 6.26
CA PHE A 105 -8.29 16.99 5.10
C PHE A 105 -9.17 18.25 4.96
N ARG A 106 -10.46 18.20 5.31
CA ARG A 106 -11.31 19.42 5.38
C ARG A 106 -10.82 20.42 6.41
N GLU A 107 -10.48 19.94 7.59
CA GLU A 107 -9.95 20.80 8.66
C GLU A 107 -8.58 21.39 8.27
N LEU A 108 -7.72 20.59 7.65
CA LEU A 108 -6.44 21.06 7.11
C LEU A 108 -6.65 22.15 6.03
N ALA A 109 -7.55 21.92 5.09
CA ALA A 109 -7.90 22.90 4.06
C ALA A 109 -8.37 24.24 4.67
N ALA A 110 -9.25 24.17 5.67
CA ALA A 110 -9.72 25.34 6.38
C ALA A 110 -8.57 26.12 7.08
N HIS A 111 -7.63 25.41 7.72
CA HIS A 111 -6.46 26.04 8.33
C HIS A 111 -5.49 26.63 7.30
N MET A 112 -5.44 26.09 6.10
CA MET A 112 -4.64 26.62 4.99
C MET A 112 -5.32 27.76 4.25
N GLY A 113 -6.59 28.06 4.57
CA GLY A 113 -7.35 29.12 3.94
C GLY A 113 -7.94 28.76 2.58
N PHE A 114 -8.11 27.45 2.29
CA PHE A 114 -8.79 26.97 1.10
C PHE A 114 -10.32 27.05 1.30
N ASP A 115 -11.01 27.66 0.37
CA ASP A 115 -12.45 27.95 0.43
C ASP A 115 -13.24 27.31 -0.72
N GLU A 116 -12.64 26.43 -1.51
CA GLU A 116 -13.31 25.73 -2.58
C GLU A 116 -14.49 24.89 -2.04
N PRO A 117 -15.63 24.87 -2.75
CA PRO A 117 -16.86 24.21 -2.26
C PRO A 117 -16.68 22.74 -1.89
N CYS A 118 -15.79 22.01 -2.54
CA CYS A 118 -15.52 20.60 -2.25
C CYS A 118 -15.03 20.34 -0.82
N PHE A 119 -14.42 21.34 -0.16
CA PHE A 119 -13.99 21.23 1.23
C PHE A 119 -15.14 21.44 2.24
N ALA A 120 -16.34 21.80 1.79
CA ALA A 120 -17.52 21.92 2.65
C ALA A 120 -18.35 20.62 2.72
N ASP A 121 -18.10 19.65 1.84
CA ASP A 121 -18.87 18.41 1.75
C ASP A 121 -18.67 17.52 2.97
N SER A 122 -19.76 16.97 3.52
CA SER A 122 -19.70 15.96 4.57
C SER A 122 -19.24 14.62 4.01
N ASP A 123 -18.82 13.70 4.88
CA ASP A 123 -18.42 12.34 4.48
C ASP A 123 -19.55 11.61 3.75
N GLU A 124 -20.82 11.78 4.18
CA GLU A 124 -22.00 11.25 3.48
C GLU A 124 -22.17 11.86 2.08
N GLN A 125 -21.97 13.18 1.95
CA GLN A 125 -22.04 13.86 0.65
C GLN A 125 -20.96 13.35 -0.30
N LEU A 126 -19.74 13.12 0.17
CA LEU A 126 -18.69 12.52 -0.62
C LEU A 126 -19.05 11.11 -1.11
N CYS A 127 -19.63 10.26 -0.24
CA CYS A 127 -20.14 8.94 -0.63
C CYS A 127 -21.24 9.05 -1.71
N ARG A 128 -22.15 10.01 -1.58
CA ARG A 128 -23.23 10.27 -2.56
C ARG A 128 -22.68 10.70 -3.92
N GLN A 129 -21.59 11.44 -3.95
CA GLN A 129 -20.97 11.94 -5.18
C GLN A 129 -20.05 10.90 -5.85
N ALA A 130 -19.52 9.93 -5.11
CA ALA A 130 -18.47 9.02 -5.56
C ALA A 130 -18.78 8.27 -6.86
N TYR A 131 -20.05 7.89 -7.06
CA TYR A 131 -20.51 7.20 -8.27
C TYR A 131 -21.43 8.03 -9.15
N GLY A 132 -21.81 9.24 -8.70
CA GLY A 132 -22.68 10.15 -9.43
C GLY A 132 -24.01 9.50 -9.82
N GLU A 133 -24.40 9.62 -11.09
CA GLU A 133 -25.63 9.04 -11.63
C GLU A 133 -25.54 7.53 -11.91
N LYS A 134 -24.35 6.92 -11.75
CA LYS A 134 -24.17 5.49 -12.04
C LYS A 134 -24.78 4.58 -10.99
N VAL A 135 -24.95 5.09 -9.76
CA VAL A 135 -25.51 4.35 -8.64
C VAL A 135 -26.49 5.24 -7.91
N ASP A 136 -27.72 4.75 -7.69
CA ASP A 136 -28.70 5.46 -6.85
C ASP A 136 -28.28 5.36 -5.38
N PHE A 137 -27.89 6.49 -4.81
CA PHE A 137 -27.48 6.53 -3.42
C PHE A 137 -28.61 6.21 -2.44
N ASN A 138 -29.87 6.42 -2.79
CA ASN A 138 -30.99 6.04 -1.94
C ASN A 138 -31.16 4.51 -1.90
N GLU A 139 -30.89 3.83 -3.01
CA GLU A 139 -30.81 2.36 -3.03
C GLU A 139 -29.69 1.86 -2.12
N LEU A 140 -28.50 2.49 -2.17
CA LEU A 140 -27.40 2.19 -1.24
C LEU A 140 -27.80 2.40 0.22
N LEU A 141 -28.54 3.46 0.54
CA LEU A 141 -29.02 3.73 1.89
C LEU A 141 -30.00 2.67 2.40
N ASP A 142 -30.89 2.21 1.53
CA ASP A 142 -31.95 1.26 1.88
C ASP A 142 -31.45 -0.18 1.95
N GLN A 143 -30.64 -0.60 0.98
CA GLN A 143 -30.18 -1.99 0.83
C GLN A 143 -28.77 -2.23 1.36
N GLY A 144 -27.95 -1.20 1.50
CA GLY A 144 -26.54 -1.31 1.87
C GLY A 144 -25.62 -1.65 0.68
N PHE A 145 -26.16 -1.95 -0.48
CA PHE A 145 -25.43 -2.19 -1.72
C PHE A 145 -26.26 -1.82 -2.95
N ALA A 146 -25.58 -1.60 -4.08
CA ALA A 146 -26.21 -1.41 -5.39
C ALA A 146 -25.29 -1.94 -6.50
N ALA A 147 -25.86 -2.52 -7.54
CA ALA A 147 -25.08 -3.04 -8.66
C ALA A 147 -24.51 -1.90 -9.53
N LEU A 148 -23.25 -2.01 -9.94
CA LEU A 148 -22.70 -1.14 -10.96
C LEU A 148 -23.31 -1.49 -12.34
N PRO A 149 -23.59 -0.51 -13.21
CA PRO A 149 -24.10 -0.75 -14.55
C PRO A 149 -22.99 -1.27 -15.48
N ILE A 150 -22.46 -2.45 -15.16
CA ILE A 150 -21.43 -3.13 -15.94
C ILE A 150 -22.11 -4.23 -16.77
N PRO A 151 -21.87 -4.27 -18.09
CA PRO A 151 -22.41 -5.36 -18.93
C PRO A 151 -21.92 -6.74 -18.47
N ASP A 152 -22.76 -7.76 -18.53
CA ASP A 152 -22.39 -9.16 -18.20
C ASP A 152 -21.18 -9.67 -18.99
N ALA A 153 -21.02 -9.19 -20.21
CA ALA A 153 -19.88 -9.51 -21.07
C ALA A 153 -19.25 -8.22 -21.62
N PRO A 154 -18.39 -7.54 -20.84
CA PRO A 154 -17.68 -6.35 -21.31
C PRO A 154 -16.90 -6.68 -22.58
N PHE A 155 -16.91 -5.78 -23.54
CA PHE A 155 -16.19 -5.90 -24.81
C PHE A 155 -16.61 -7.06 -25.73
N ALA A 156 -17.71 -7.77 -25.46
CA ALA A 156 -18.22 -8.86 -26.32
C ALA A 156 -18.49 -8.41 -27.77
N GLN A 157 -18.77 -7.12 -27.96
CA GLN A 157 -19.00 -6.51 -29.27
C GLN A 157 -17.77 -5.70 -29.76
N GLY A 158 -16.61 -5.85 -29.17
CA GLY A 158 -15.44 -5.00 -29.38
C GLY A 158 -15.49 -3.75 -28.50
N ASN A 159 -15.16 -2.59 -29.04
CA ASN A 159 -15.11 -1.31 -28.30
C ASN A 159 -14.10 -1.27 -27.15
N PHE A 160 -12.97 -1.90 -27.34
CA PHE A 160 -11.86 -1.77 -26.43
C PHE A 160 -11.38 -0.30 -26.38
N PRO A 161 -11.00 0.23 -25.21
CA PRO A 161 -10.49 1.59 -25.04
C PRO A 161 -9.03 1.70 -25.52
N THR A 162 -8.78 1.28 -26.75
CA THR A 162 -7.48 1.28 -27.43
C THR A 162 -7.55 2.08 -28.71
N ALA A 163 -6.41 2.47 -29.25
CA ALA A 163 -6.35 3.24 -30.51
C ALA A 163 -7.01 2.50 -31.68
N SER A 164 -6.94 1.18 -31.74
CA SER A 164 -7.53 0.35 -32.76
C SER A 164 -9.00 -0.03 -32.49
N GLY A 165 -9.52 0.21 -31.29
CA GLY A 165 -10.81 -0.30 -30.82
C GLY A 165 -10.86 -1.80 -30.62
N LYS A 166 -9.70 -2.48 -30.67
CA LYS A 166 -9.54 -3.94 -30.51
C LYS A 166 -8.66 -4.28 -29.32
N CYS A 167 -8.71 -5.52 -28.87
CA CYS A 167 -7.72 -6.02 -27.92
C CYS A 167 -6.33 -5.99 -28.57
N GLU A 168 -5.44 -5.16 -28.04
CA GLU A 168 -4.08 -5.01 -28.55
C GLU A 168 -3.12 -5.87 -27.72
N PHE A 169 -2.46 -6.84 -28.35
CA PHE A 169 -1.43 -7.66 -27.70
C PHE A 169 -0.07 -6.94 -27.69
N PHE A 170 0.16 -6.05 -28.63
CA PHE A 170 1.37 -5.24 -28.72
C PHE A 170 1.10 -3.82 -28.22
N SER A 171 1.86 -3.36 -27.25
CA SER A 171 1.78 -1.99 -26.74
C SER A 171 2.74 -1.07 -27.48
N ALA A 172 2.22 -0.26 -28.39
CA ALA A 172 3.00 0.75 -29.09
C ALA A 172 3.60 1.81 -28.14
N ALA A 173 2.91 2.11 -27.03
CA ALA A 173 3.39 3.07 -26.03
C ALA A 173 4.61 2.53 -25.26
N LEU A 174 4.62 1.27 -24.88
CA LEU A 174 5.79 0.64 -24.25
C LEU A 174 6.97 0.58 -25.24
N ALA A 175 6.73 0.17 -26.48
CA ALA A 175 7.77 0.16 -27.51
C ALA A 175 8.36 1.54 -27.77
N ALA A 176 7.54 2.58 -27.79
CA ALA A 176 7.99 3.96 -27.95
C ALA A 176 8.83 4.47 -26.76
N SER A 177 8.63 3.91 -25.56
CA SER A 177 9.44 4.20 -24.37
C SER A 177 10.74 3.35 -24.28
N GLY A 178 11.04 2.55 -25.30
CA GLY A 178 12.22 1.69 -25.32
C GLY A 178 12.07 0.38 -24.57
N GLN A 179 10.85 0.02 -24.17
CA GLN A 179 10.54 -1.26 -23.54
C GLN A 179 10.03 -2.27 -24.58
N ASP A 180 9.96 -3.56 -24.20
CA ASP A 180 9.35 -4.56 -25.06
C ASP A 180 7.83 -4.29 -25.18
N GLY A 181 7.32 -4.18 -26.37
CA GLY A 181 5.90 -3.96 -26.64
C GLY A 181 5.03 -5.19 -26.41
N LEU A 182 5.62 -6.37 -26.23
CA LEU A 182 4.97 -7.61 -25.86
C LEU A 182 5.36 -8.01 -24.45
N PRO A 183 4.47 -8.65 -23.70
CA PRO A 183 4.84 -9.31 -22.44
C PRO A 183 5.95 -10.33 -22.71
N ASN A 184 7.10 -10.13 -22.11
CA ASN A 184 8.26 -10.99 -22.27
C ASN A 184 8.94 -11.23 -20.92
N HIS A 185 9.68 -12.35 -20.84
CA HIS A 185 10.47 -12.64 -19.65
C HIS A 185 11.69 -11.71 -19.62
N VAL A 186 11.74 -10.89 -18.57
CA VAL A 186 12.93 -10.09 -18.23
C VAL A 186 13.60 -10.75 -17.04
N PRO A 187 14.85 -11.25 -17.18
CA PRO A 187 15.57 -11.83 -16.07
C PRO A 187 15.68 -10.85 -14.90
N ASN A 188 15.36 -11.30 -13.71
CA ASN A 188 15.59 -10.52 -12.50
C ASN A 188 17.11 -10.42 -12.28
N TYR A 189 17.62 -9.23 -12.04
CA TYR A 189 19.05 -9.00 -11.76
C TYR A 189 19.57 -9.72 -10.50
N GLU A 190 18.68 -10.17 -9.62
CA GLU A 190 18.98 -10.98 -8.42
C GLU A 190 18.85 -12.48 -8.65
N THR A 191 18.63 -12.92 -9.89
CA THR A 191 18.53 -14.36 -10.21
C THR A 191 19.85 -15.07 -9.96
N LEU A 192 19.77 -16.30 -9.48
CA LEU A 192 20.92 -17.17 -9.24
C LEU A 192 21.90 -17.19 -10.43
N GLY A 193 23.17 -17.01 -10.14
CA GLY A 193 24.25 -16.98 -11.13
C GLY A 193 24.59 -15.59 -11.68
N GLN A 194 23.78 -14.57 -11.44
CA GLN A 194 24.07 -13.20 -11.84
C GLN A 194 24.65 -12.34 -10.71
N SER A 195 24.45 -12.75 -9.44
CA SER A 195 24.89 -12.03 -8.26
C SER A 195 25.85 -12.88 -7.43
N ALA A 196 27.12 -12.85 -7.77
CA ALA A 196 28.13 -13.68 -7.13
C ALA A 196 28.24 -13.61 -5.59
N PRO A 197 28.02 -12.44 -4.92
CA PRO A 197 28.12 -12.38 -3.45
C PRO A 197 26.92 -13.00 -2.71
N TYR A 198 25.76 -13.18 -3.37
CA TYR A 198 24.51 -13.68 -2.77
C TYR A 198 23.97 -14.89 -3.54
N PRO A 199 24.48 -16.12 -3.24
CA PRO A 199 24.19 -17.30 -4.06
C PRO A 199 22.81 -17.93 -3.85
N LEU A 200 22.03 -17.45 -2.88
CA LEU A 200 20.68 -17.94 -2.60
C LEU A 200 19.62 -16.97 -3.12
N ALA A 201 18.65 -17.49 -3.85
CA ALA A 201 17.45 -16.73 -4.20
C ALA A 201 16.41 -16.84 -3.08
N MET A 202 15.83 -15.73 -2.67
CA MET A 202 14.80 -15.69 -1.65
C MET A 202 13.43 -15.46 -2.30
N ILE A 203 12.43 -16.25 -1.88
CA ILE A 203 11.02 -16.02 -2.19
C ILE A 203 10.35 -15.54 -0.90
N SER A 204 9.66 -14.42 -0.95
CA SER A 204 8.95 -13.84 0.19
C SER A 204 7.44 -13.84 -0.06
N PRO A 205 6.73 -14.94 0.22
CA PRO A 205 5.29 -15.00 0.11
C PRO A 205 4.63 -14.17 1.22
N PRO A 206 3.40 -13.67 1.03
CA PRO A 206 2.63 -13.05 2.10
C PRO A 206 2.43 -14.00 3.28
N ALA A 207 2.54 -13.49 4.49
CA ALA A 207 2.17 -14.22 5.69
C ALA A 207 0.66 -14.50 5.70
N ARG A 208 0.24 -15.60 6.33
CA ARG A 208 -1.16 -16.02 6.28
C ARG A 208 -2.11 -15.04 7.00
N ASN A 209 -1.65 -14.49 8.11
CA ASN A 209 -2.47 -13.64 8.99
C ASN A 209 -2.23 -12.15 8.79
N PHE A 210 -1.31 -11.76 7.91
CA PHE A 210 -1.00 -10.37 7.59
C PHE A 210 -1.18 -10.11 6.09
N LEU A 211 -1.59 -8.89 5.76
CA LEU A 211 -1.59 -8.40 4.40
C LEU A 211 -0.59 -7.23 4.34
N ASN A 212 0.64 -7.51 3.94
CA ASN A 212 1.79 -6.60 4.10
C ASN A 212 1.91 -6.15 5.57
N SER A 213 1.75 -4.86 5.87
CA SER A 213 1.72 -4.34 7.26
C SER A 213 0.31 -4.27 7.86
N THR A 214 -0.74 -4.55 7.08
CA THR A 214 -2.11 -4.59 7.60
C THR A 214 -2.28 -5.79 8.54
N PHE A 215 -2.88 -5.55 9.69
CA PHE A 215 -3.10 -6.50 10.80
C PHE A 215 -1.86 -6.85 11.62
N VAL A 216 -0.66 -6.39 11.27
CA VAL A 216 0.56 -6.70 12.07
C VAL A 216 0.49 -6.19 13.52
N ASN A 217 -0.31 -5.17 13.79
CA ASN A 217 -0.51 -4.61 15.14
C ASN A 217 -1.65 -5.27 15.93
N VAL A 218 -2.33 -6.28 15.36
CA VAL A 218 -3.39 -7.03 16.05
C VAL A 218 -2.78 -8.17 16.86
N ALA A 219 -2.76 -8.04 18.19
CA ALA A 219 -2.06 -8.96 19.11
C ALA A 219 -2.46 -10.44 18.94
N SER A 220 -3.75 -10.73 18.66
CA SER A 220 -4.22 -12.10 18.42
C SER A 220 -3.62 -12.71 17.14
N LEU A 221 -3.46 -11.91 16.09
CA LEU A 221 -2.88 -12.36 14.83
C LEU A 221 -1.36 -12.48 14.92
N GLN A 222 -0.69 -11.55 15.61
CA GLN A 222 0.74 -11.70 15.95
C GLN A 222 1.03 -13.01 16.68
N LYS A 223 0.17 -13.36 17.66
CA LYS A 223 0.31 -14.61 18.40
C LYS A 223 0.12 -15.85 17.52
N GLN A 224 -0.79 -15.80 16.54
CA GLN A 224 -1.02 -16.89 15.60
C GLN A 224 0.14 -17.04 14.61
N GLU A 225 0.66 -15.94 14.09
CA GLU A 225 1.78 -15.94 13.14
C GLU A 225 3.10 -16.36 13.81
N GLY A 226 3.28 -15.98 15.07
CA GLY A 226 4.46 -16.35 15.86
C GLY A 226 5.70 -15.55 15.46
N ARG A 227 6.84 -16.24 15.45
CA ARG A 227 8.14 -15.62 15.17
C ARG A 227 8.48 -15.63 13.67
N PRO A 228 9.30 -14.69 13.18
CA PRO A 228 9.78 -14.70 11.80
C PRO A 228 10.58 -15.97 11.49
N LEU A 229 10.27 -16.61 10.36
CA LEU A 229 10.89 -17.85 9.91
C LEU A 229 11.50 -17.67 8.52
N VAL A 230 12.54 -18.46 8.23
CA VAL A 230 13.03 -18.70 6.87
C VAL A 230 13.14 -20.20 6.65
N GLU A 231 12.45 -20.70 5.63
CA GLU A 231 12.61 -22.07 5.18
C GLU A 231 13.87 -22.19 4.32
N ILE A 232 14.69 -23.17 4.59
CA ILE A 232 15.96 -23.39 3.88
C ILE A 232 16.16 -24.89 3.60
N HIS A 233 16.58 -25.19 2.38
CA HIS A 233 16.89 -26.56 2.01
C HIS A 233 18.02 -27.15 2.88
N PRO A 234 17.91 -28.39 3.38
CA PRO A 234 18.90 -28.98 4.30
C PRO A 234 20.33 -28.97 3.79
N GLN A 235 20.55 -29.16 2.49
CA GLN A 235 21.90 -29.10 1.91
C GLN A 235 22.50 -27.69 1.96
N ASP A 236 21.67 -26.66 1.68
CA ASP A 236 22.10 -25.26 1.76
C ASP A 236 22.39 -24.83 3.20
N ALA A 237 21.58 -25.32 4.14
CA ALA A 237 21.79 -25.12 5.58
C ALA A 237 23.08 -25.78 6.05
N ALA A 238 23.30 -27.06 5.71
CA ALA A 238 24.51 -27.81 6.09
C ALA A 238 25.80 -27.16 5.55
N ALA A 239 25.77 -26.70 4.29
CA ALA A 239 26.90 -25.99 3.68
C ALA A 239 27.26 -24.67 4.40
N ARG A 240 26.38 -24.16 5.25
CA ARG A 240 26.55 -22.92 6.03
C ARG A 240 26.60 -23.13 7.53
N GLY A 241 26.56 -24.38 7.98
CA GLY A 241 26.57 -24.73 9.41
C GLY A 241 25.30 -24.27 10.15
N ILE A 242 24.16 -24.18 9.46
CA ILE A 242 22.87 -23.75 10.01
C ILE A 242 22.12 -24.98 10.50
N ALA A 243 21.77 -25.00 11.79
CA ALA A 243 20.92 -26.03 12.39
C ALA A 243 19.44 -25.60 12.33
N ASP A 244 18.52 -26.58 12.38
CA ASP A 244 17.09 -26.31 12.51
C ASP A 244 16.80 -25.49 13.77
N GLY A 245 15.92 -24.48 13.65
CA GLY A 245 15.60 -23.54 14.72
C GLY A 245 16.65 -22.50 15.02
N ALA A 246 17.83 -22.53 14.39
CA ALA A 246 18.90 -21.55 14.62
C ALA A 246 18.45 -20.13 14.25
N VAL A 247 18.92 -19.15 15.03
CA VAL A 247 18.77 -17.73 14.67
C VAL A 247 19.74 -17.41 13.54
N VAL A 248 19.22 -16.88 12.45
CA VAL A 248 20.00 -16.56 11.25
C VAL A 248 19.73 -15.11 10.81
N ARG A 249 20.69 -14.54 10.10
CA ARG A 249 20.57 -13.25 9.43
C ARG A 249 20.50 -13.48 7.91
N VAL A 250 19.40 -13.06 7.30
CA VAL A 250 19.26 -12.99 5.85
C VAL A 250 19.63 -11.59 5.40
N PHE A 251 20.49 -11.46 4.40
CA PHE A 251 21.02 -10.15 4.02
C PHE A 251 21.46 -10.06 2.56
N ASN A 252 21.48 -8.84 2.05
CA ASN A 252 22.17 -8.43 0.82
C ASN A 252 22.71 -7.01 0.99
N ASP A 253 23.16 -6.36 -0.11
CA ASP A 253 23.70 -4.97 -0.06
C ASP A 253 22.66 -3.92 0.36
N ARG A 254 21.35 -4.22 0.21
CA ARG A 254 20.27 -3.27 0.51
C ARG A 254 19.76 -3.37 1.93
N GLY A 255 19.93 -4.50 2.59
CA GLY A 255 19.42 -4.66 3.94
C GLY A 255 19.60 -6.06 4.51
N ASN A 256 19.09 -6.23 5.71
CA ASN A 256 19.09 -7.51 6.40
C ASN A 256 17.93 -7.62 7.38
N TYR A 257 17.58 -8.86 7.74
CA TYR A 257 16.69 -9.16 8.85
C TYR A 257 17.11 -10.43 9.57
N VAL A 258 16.64 -10.56 10.80
CA VAL A 258 16.93 -11.71 11.67
C VAL A 258 15.66 -12.55 11.81
N CYS A 259 15.82 -13.87 11.65
CA CYS A 259 14.72 -14.83 11.75
C CYS A 259 15.23 -16.20 12.23
N HIS A 260 14.34 -17.18 12.33
CA HIS A 260 14.72 -18.55 12.69
C HIS A 260 14.67 -19.44 11.46
N ALA A 261 15.70 -20.27 11.30
CA ALA A 261 15.77 -21.25 10.22
C ALA A 261 14.82 -22.43 10.48
N VAL A 262 14.14 -22.87 9.42
CA VAL A 262 13.38 -24.12 9.37
C VAL A 262 13.93 -24.94 8.22
N LEU A 263 14.38 -26.14 8.51
CA LEU A 263 14.91 -27.05 7.48
C LEU A 263 13.76 -27.84 6.83
N THR A 264 13.56 -27.66 5.51
CA THR A 264 12.43 -28.26 4.79
C THR A 264 12.82 -28.71 3.37
#